data_ccc69627bba04139b497f3368c904a90
#
_entry.id   ccc69627bba04139b497f3368c904a90
#
_cell.length_a   1.000
_cell.length_b   1.000
_cell.length_c   1.000
_cell.angle_alpha   90.00
_cell.angle_beta   90.00
_cell.angle_gamma   90.00
#
_symmetry.space_group_name_H-M   'P 1'
#
loop_
_entity.id
_entity.type
_entity.pdbx_description
1 polymer ?
#
loop_
_entity_poly.entity_id
_entity_poly.type
_entity_poly.pdbx_seq_one_letter_code
_entity_poly.pdbx_strand_id
1 'polypeptide(L)'
;MSASKNRAPQIALAALLAVAVPANADGLQPGYWKIVSTPEVNGAATPPQEKMRCMTPAETSDLDKTFSPDARTINSTCERVAHEATPTTLTWRLTCTGQVSMEVAGAFKFETPQRYVAEVRTQFSLAGQTTSSRVTIVGERVGECP
;
A
#
# COMPACT_ATOMS: atom_id res chain seq x y z
N MET A 1 -62.39 -51.49 -17.28
CA MET A 1 -61.96 -50.22 -17.81
C MET A 1 -61.18 -49.51 -16.73
N SER A 2 -59.84 -49.61 -16.74
CA SER A 2 -58.97 -49.15 -15.69
C SER A 2 -58.12 -48.02 -16.25
N ALA A 3 -58.26 -46.79 -15.74
CA ALA A 3 -57.50 -45.62 -16.18
C ALA A 3 -56.21 -45.51 -15.35
N SER A 4 -55.10 -45.75 -16.01
CA SER A 4 -53.75 -45.55 -15.44
C SER A 4 -53.42 -44.07 -15.42
N LYS A 5 -53.23 -43.50 -14.22
CA LYS A 5 -52.74 -42.15 -14.03
C LYS A 5 -51.15 -42.16 -13.99
N ASN A 6 -50.56 -41.73 -15.09
CA ASN A 6 -49.12 -41.45 -15.14
C ASN A 6 -48.84 -40.18 -14.37
N ARG A 7 -48.12 -40.31 -13.25
CA ARG A 7 -47.51 -39.17 -12.53
C ARG A 7 -46.09 -38.98 -13.06
N ALA A 8 -45.85 -37.87 -13.73
CA ALA A 8 -44.51 -37.43 -14.10
C ALA A 8 -43.79 -36.88 -12.87
N PRO A 9 -42.50 -37.18 -12.68
CA PRO A 9 -41.74 -36.61 -11.61
C PRO A 9 -41.37 -35.15 -11.93
N GLN A 10 -41.78 -34.22 -11.06
CA GLN A 10 -41.30 -32.84 -11.10
C GLN A 10 -39.89 -32.79 -10.57
N ILE A 11 -38.93 -32.53 -11.46
CA ILE A 11 -37.54 -32.24 -11.10
C ILE A 11 -37.47 -30.77 -10.64
N ALA A 12 -37.34 -30.55 -9.34
CA ALA A 12 -37.08 -29.23 -8.76
C ALA A 12 -35.63 -28.83 -9.05
N LEU A 13 -35.47 -27.88 -9.98
CA LEU A 13 -34.18 -27.27 -10.28
C LEU A 13 -33.87 -26.26 -9.17
N ALA A 14 -33.03 -26.63 -8.22
CA ALA A 14 -32.50 -25.72 -7.21
C ALA A 14 -31.48 -24.79 -7.86
N ALA A 15 -31.86 -23.54 -8.11
CA ALA A 15 -30.97 -22.50 -8.57
C ALA A 15 -30.05 -22.07 -7.39
N LEU A 16 -28.80 -22.45 -7.44
CA LEU A 16 -27.75 -21.88 -6.55
C LEU A 16 -27.49 -20.43 -6.97
N LEU A 17 -28.04 -19.50 -6.22
CA LEU A 17 -27.66 -18.08 -6.28
C LEU A 17 -26.24 -17.94 -5.73
N ALA A 18 -25.26 -17.87 -6.61
CA ALA A 18 -23.91 -17.44 -6.26
C ALA A 18 -24.00 -15.94 -5.90
N VAL A 19 -23.96 -15.64 -4.61
CA VAL A 19 -23.80 -14.26 -4.12
C VAL A 19 -22.38 -13.85 -4.46
N ALA A 20 -22.21 -13.08 -5.54
CA ALA A 20 -20.96 -12.38 -5.84
C ALA A 20 -20.79 -11.30 -4.76
N VAL A 21 -19.90 -11.54 -3.80
CA VAL A 21 -19.44 -10.51 -2.87
C VAL A 21 -18.67 -9.49 -3.70
N PRO A 22 -19.09 -8.20 -3.75
CA PRO A 22 -18.30 -7.19 -4.41
C PRO A 22 -16.95 -7.13 -3.70
N ALA A 23 -15.87 -7.37 -4.42
CA ALA A 23 -14.52 -7.08 -3.96
C ALA A 23 -14.37 -5.54 -3.96
N ASN A 24 -14.84 -4.87 -2.93
CA ASN A 24 -14.53 -3.48 -2.68
C ASN A 24 -13.07 -3.45 -2.24
N ALA A 25 -12.18 -3.26 -3.19
CA ALA A 25 -10.75 -3.11 -2.99
C ALA A 25 -10.39 -1.64 -2.69
N ASP A 26 -11.19 -0.96 -1.92
CA ASP A 26 -10.89 0.40 -1.46
C ASP A 26 -10.09 0.31 -0.16
N GLY A 27 -8.75 0.38 -0.29
CA GLY A 27 -7.84 0.41 0.83
C GLY A 27 -7.18 -0.94 1.18
N LEU A 28 -6.30 -0.89 2.17
CA LEU A 28 -5.63 -2.07 2.71
C LEU A 28 -6.47 -2.69 3.83
N GLN A 29 -6.36 -4.01 4.02
CA GLN A 29 -6.95 -4.69 5.16
C GLN A 29 -6.11 -4.51 6.42
N PRO A 30 -6.72 -4.26 7.59
CA PRO A 30 -6.00 -4.28 8.86
C PRO A 30 -5.47 -5.68 9.16
N GLY A 31 -4.39 -5.77 9.94
CA GLY A 31 -3.80 -7.05 10.32
C GLY A 31 -2.28 -7.00 10.44
N TYR A 32 -1.67 -8.16 10.46
CA TYR A 32 -0.24 -8.34 10.60
C TYR A 32 0.43 -8.35 9.23
N TRP A 33 1.39 -7.44 9.03
CA TRP A 33 2.02 -7.17 7.76
C TRP A 33 3.51 -7.45 7.81
N LYS A 34 4.00 -8.16 6.81
CA LYS A 34 5.42 -8.31 6.52
C LYS A 34 5.82 -7.21 5.53
N ILE A 35 6.78 -6.39 5.91
CA ILE A 35 7.29 -5.28 5.10
C ILE A 35 8.75 -5.56 4.78
N VAL A 36 9.07 -5.69 3.50
CA VAL A 36 10.43 -5.89 3.00
C VAL A 36 10.88 -4.60 2.34
N SER A 37 11.99 -4.04 2.82
CA SER A 37 12.60 -2.82 2.28
C SER A 37 13.97 -3.16 1.70
N THR A 38 14.19 -2.77 0.45
CA THR A 38 15.48 -2.95 -0.25
C THR A 38 16.09 -1.58 -0.52
N PRO A 39 17.04 -1.14 0.30
CA PRO A 39 17.72 0.14 0.11
C PRO A 39 18.78 0.07 -1.01
N GLU A 40 18.97 1.21 -1.68
CA GLU A 40 20.02 1.44 -2.66
C GLU A 40 20.60 2.83 -2.42
N VAL A 41 21.91 2.96 -2.37
CA VAL A 41 22.60 4.25 -2.17
C VAL A 41 23.57 4.45 -3.31
N ASN A 42 23.45 5.58 -4.03
CA ASN A 42 24.24 5.91 -5.22
C ASN A 42 24.32 4.76 -6.24
N GLY A 43 23.21 4.04 -6.42
CA GLY A 43 23.12 2.89 -7.36
C GLY A 43 23.61 1.55 -6.81
N ALA A 44 24.15 1.52 -5.58
CA ALA A 44 24.58 0.28 -4.93
C ALA A 44 23.49 -0.27 -4.02
N ALA A 45 22.94 -1.43 -4.34
CA ALA A 45 21.93 -2.10 -3.52
C ALA A 45 22.55 -2.64 -2.23
N THR A 46 21.80 -2.55 -1.14
CA THR A 46 22.14 -3.16 0.15
C THR A 46 21.19 -4.33 0.45
N PRO A 47 21.54 -5.22 1.40
CA PRO A 47 20.68 -6.35 1.73
C PRO A 47 19.27 -5.90 2.14
N PRO A 48 18.22 -6.64 1.73
CA PRO A 48 16.86 -6.37 2.14
C PRO A 48 16.71 -6.43 3.67
N GLN A 49 15.83 -5.59 4.19
CA GLN A 49 15.44 -5.58 5.59
C GLN A 49 13.97 -5.97 5.70
N GLU A 50 13.66 -6.88 6.61
CA GLU A 50 12.30 -7.32 6.89
C GLU A 50 11.83 -6.77 8.23
N LYS A 51 10.60 -6.27 8.25
CA LYS A 51 9.93 -5.79 9.46
C LYS A 51 8.50 -6.33 9.51
N MET A 52 8.11 -6.82 10.66
CA MET A 52 6.72 -7.17 10.95
C MET A 52 6.02 -5.99 11.64
N ARG A 53 4.79 -5.71 11.23
CA ARG A 53 4.00 -4.60 11.79
C ARG A 53 2.52 -4.96 11.83
N CYS A 54 1.86 -4.66 12.95
CA CYS A 54 0.41 -4.64 13.01
C CYS A 54 -0.10 -3.31 12.45
N MET A 55 -0.97 -3.35 11.44
CA MET A 55 -1.67 -2.18 10.91
C MET A 55 -3.12 -2.20 11.40
N THR A 56 -3.50 -1.14 12.09
CA THR A 56 -4.83 -0.98 12.67
C THR A 56 -5.88 -0.60 11.61
N PRO A 57 -7.19 -0.77 11.89
CA PRO A 57 -8.25 -0.27 11.01
C PRO A 57 -8.15 1.24 10.72
N ALA A 58 -7.73 2.05 11.69
CA ALA A 58 -7.55 3.49 11.50
C ALA A 58 -6.41 3.81 10.51
N GLU A 59 -5.32 3.05 10.55
CA GLU A 59 -4.20 3.22 9.61
C GLU A 59 -4.55 2.77 8.20
N THR A 60 -5.32 1.69 8.06
CA THR A 60 -5.70 1.16 6.74
C THR A 60 -6.86 1.92 6.09
N SER A 61 -7.65 2.65 6.86
CA SER A 61 -8.72 3.51 6.34
C SER A 61 -8.24 4.88 5.85
N ASP A 62 -7.05 5.33 6.29
CA ASP A 62 -6.45 6.61 5.89
C ASP A 62 -5.00 6.37 5.42
N LEU A 63 -4.89 5.91 4.18
CA LEU A 63 -3.59 5.56 3.58
C LEU A 63 -2.71 6.79 3.37
N ASP A 64 -3.32 7.95 3.11
CA ASP A 64 -2.56 9.19 2.97
C ASP A 64 -1.84 9.52 4.28
N LYS A 65 -2.56 9.57 5.38
CA LYS A 65 -1.97 9.84 6.70
C LYS A 65 -0.94 8.77 7.11
N THR A 66 -1.17 7.51 6.73
CA THR A 66 -0.32 6.38 7.12
C THR A 66 0.98 6.32 6.35
N PHE A 67 0.97 6.69 5.06
CA PHE A 67 2.12 6.55 4.17
C PHE A 67 2.72 7.88 3.68
N SER A 68 2.11 9.02 3.99
CA SER A 68 2.70 10.33 3.73
C SER A 68 3.36 10.87 5.00
N PRO A 69 4.63 11.27 4.96
CA PRO A 69 5.26 11.92 6.10
C PRO A 69 4.69 13.32 6.30
N ASP A 70 4.58 13.74 7.55
CA ASP A 70 4.41 15.16 7.85
C ASP A 70 5.76 15.86 7.64
N ALA A 71 5.79 16.84 6.74
CA ALA A 71 6.99 17.58 6.40
C ALA A 71 7.69 18.17 7.64
N ARG A 72 6.91 18.65 8.62
CA ARG A 72 7.42 19.26 9.85
C ARG A 72 8.13 18.26 10.78
N THR A 73 7.81 16.96 10.69
CA THR A 73 8.47 15.93 11.50
C THR A 73 9.86 15.59 10.99
N ILE A 74 10.16 15.89 9.73
CA ILE A 74 11.49 15.68 9.13
C ILE A 74 12.39 16.85 9.52
N ASN A 75 11.98 18.07 9.22
CA ASN A 75 12.69 19.30 9.55
C ASN A 75 11.71 20.48 9.41
N SER A 76 11.90 21.54 10.21
CA SER A 76 11.10 22.77 10.13
C SER A 76 11.22 23.52 8.81
N THR A 77 12.22 23.21 8.00
CA THR A 77 12.46 23.81 6.67
C THR A 77 11.90 22.97 5.53
N CYS A 78 11.22 21.87 5.81
CA CYS A 78 10.62 21.00 4.81
C CYS A 78 9.20 21.44 4.47
N GLU A 79 8.87 21.38 3.18
CA GLU A 79 7.55 21.69 2.65
C GLU A 79 7.09 20.57 1.71
N ARG A 80 5.78 20.28 1.73
CA ARG A 80 5.17 19.39 0.75
C ARG A 80 4.89 20.17 -0.54
N VAL A 81 5.58 19.84 -1.62
CA VAL A 81 5.49 20.52 -2.92
C VAL A 81 4.66 19.79 -3.95
N ALA A 82 4.38 18.51 -3.74
CA ALA A 82 3.45 17.73 -4.56
C ALA A 82 2.76 16.66 -3.71
N HIS A 83 1.50 16.37 -4.05
CA HIS A 83 0.70 15.33 -3.42
C HIS A 83 -0.45 14.94 -4.34
N GLU A 84 -0.63 13.64 -4.54
CA GLU A 84 -1.75 13.06 -5.25
C GLU A 84 -2.13 11.74 -4.60
N ALA A 85 -3.41 11.57 -4.28
CA ALA A 85 -3.96 10.35 -3.71
C ALA A 85 -5.17 9.88 -4.53
N THR A 86 -5.19 8.60 -4.86
CA THR A 86 -6.32 7.89 -5.45
C THR A 86 -6.65 6.66 -4.60
N PRO A 87 -7.73 5.91 -4.86
CA PRO A 87 -7.99 4.67 -4.13
C PRO A 87 -6.88 3.61 -4.20
N THR A 88 -6.06 3.65 -5.26
CA THR A 88 -5.03 2.63 -5.52
C THR A 88 -3.61 3.16 -5.59
N THR A 89 -3.41 4.47 -5.54
CA THR A 89 -2.08 5.09 -5.62
C THR A 89 -1.96 6.27 -4.66
N LEU A 90 -0.74 6.50 -4.19
CA LEU A 90 -0.38 7.68 -3.42
C LEU A 90 1.00 8.15 -3.85
N THR A 91 1.13 9.41 -4.23
CA THR A 91 2.42 10.03 -4.51
C THR A 91 2.56 11.33 -3.73
N TRP A 92 3.76 11.60 -3.27
CA TRP A 92 4.08 12.85 -2.59
C TRP A 92 5.54 13.24 -2.80
N ARG A 93 5.82 14.53 -2.67
CA ARG A 93 7.17 15.07 -2.69
C ARG A 93 7.32 16.16 -1.64
N LEU A 94 8.45 16.10 -0.95
CA LEU A 94 8.87 17.09 0.04
C LEU A 94 10.19 17.72 -0.43
N THR A 95 10.35 19.01 -0.20
CA THR A 95 11.61 19.72 -0.35
C THR A 95 11.98 20.35 0.98
N CYS A 96 13.25 20.23 1.36
CA CYS A 96 13.81 20.83 2.57
C CYS A 96 14.94 21.77 2.17
N THR A 97 14.95 22.97 2.73
CA THR A 97 15.97 23.98 2.47
C THR A 97 16.83 24.18 3.72
N GLY A 98 18.08 24.63 3.56
CA GLY A 98 19.01 24.88 4.65
C GLY A 98 20.46 24.65 4.23
N GLN A 99 21.34 24.39 5.18
CA GLN A 99 22.75 24.04 4.89
C GLN A 99 22.86 22.74 4.09
N VAL A 100 21.93 21.82 4.33
CA VAL A 100 21.70 20.62 3.52
C VAL A 100 20.37 20.80 2.83
N SER A 101 20.36 20.83 1.51
CA SER A 101 19.13 20.72 0.75
C SER A 101 18.77 19.25 0.55
N MET A 102 17.48 18.91 0.71
CA MET A 102 17.00 17.55 0.58
C MET A 102 15.67 17.53 -0.21
N GLU A 103 15.55 16.59 -1.10
CA GLU A 103 14.28 16.23 -1.73
C GLU A 103 13.94 14.79 -1.36
N VAL A 104 12.70 14.55 -0.94
CA VAL A 104 12.17 13.21 -0.67
C VAL A 104 10.89 13.02 -1.47
N ALA A 105 10.79 11.93 -2.20
CA ALA A 105 9.59 11.58 -2.97
C ALA A 105 9.18 10.15 -2.68
N GLY A 106 7.88 9.94 -2.48
CA GLY A 106 7.27 8.62 -2.31
C GLY A 106 6.25 8.33 -3.40
N ALA A 107 6.24 7.11 -3.88
CA ALA A 107 5.25 6.58 -4.79
C ALA A 107 4.78 5.20 -4.29
N PHE A 108 3.49 5.09 -4.02
CA PHE A 108 2.85 3.88 -3.49
C PHE A 108 1.79 3.39 -4.47
N LYS A 109 1.71 2.08 -4.64
CA LYS A 109 0.66 1.41 -5.38
C LYS A 109 0.05 0.33 -4.49
N PHE A 110 -1.23 0.47 -4.19
CA PHE A 110 -2.02 -0.49 -3.43
C PHE A 110 -2.63 -1.49 -4.42
N GLU A 111 -1.93 -2.61 -4.63
CA GLU A 111 -2.25 -3.57 -5.70
C GLU A 111 -3.48 -4.42 -5.35
N THR A 112 -3.58 -4.81 -4.09
CA THR A 112 -4.72 -5.54 -3.52
C THR A 112 -4.94 -5.10 -2.07
N PRO A 113 -6.07 -5.43 -1.43
CA PRO A 113 -6.25 -5.17 0.00
C PRO A 113 -5.20 -5.81 0.91
N GLN A 114 -4.40 -6.74 0.40
CA GLN A 114 -3.40 -7.50 1.14
C GLN A 114 -1.96 -7.26 0.65
N ARG A 115 -1.76 -6.34 -0.32
CA ARG A 115 -0.44 -6.11 -0.90
C ARG A 115 -0.30 -4.68 -1.40
N TYR A 116 0.83 -4.07 -1.07
CA TYR A 116 1.27 -2.83 -1.69
C TYR A 116 2.75 -2.89 -2.08
N VAL A 117 3.11 -2.08 -3.06
CA VAL A 117 4.49 -1.79 -3.43
C VAL A 117 4.73 -0.30 -3.35
N ALA A 118 5.95 0.09 -3.01
CA ALA A 118 6.31 1.50 -2.93
C ALA A 118 7.77 1.72 -3.30
N GLU A 119 8.07 2.95 -3.69
CA GLU A 119 9.42 3.44 -3.87
C GLU A 119 9.53 4.80 -3.17
N VAL A 120 10.55 4.95 -2.34
CA VAL A 120 10.91 6.22 -1.71
C VAL A 120 12.30 6.61 -2.20
N ARG A 121 12.41 7.80 -2.78
CA ARG A 121 13.67 8.38 -3.26
C ARG A 121 14.05 9.57 -2.40
N THR A 122 15.31 9.67 -2.08
CA THR A 122 15.86 10.81 -1.34
C THR A 122 17.11 11.30 -2.04
N GLN A 123 17.22 12.62 -2.19
CA GLN A 123 18.43 13.29 -2.66
C GLN A 123 18.88 14.30 -1.60
N PHE A 124 20.16 14.24 -1.26
CA PHE A 124 20.80 15.20 -0.37
C PHE A 124 21.85 15.96 -1.16
N SER A 125 21.91 17.28 -0.99
CA SER A 125 22.95 18.12 -1.55
C SER A 125 23.60 18.92 -0.44
N LEU A 126 24.92 18.72 -0.27
CA LEU A 126 25.75 19.41 0.70
C LEU A 126 27.06 19.86 0.04
N ALA A 127 27.38 21.13 0.10
CA ALA A 127 28.63 21.70 -0.44
C ALA A 127 28.90 21.28 -1.91
N GLY A 128 27.85 21.23 -2.74
CA GLY A 128 27.98 20.87 -4.16
C GLY A 128 28.06 19.35 -4.44
N GLN A 129 28.05 18.51 -3.42
CA GLN A 129 27.97 17.06 -3.58
C GLN A 129 26.55 16.57 -3.39
N THR A 130 26.10 15.70 -4.28
CA THR A 130 24.77 15.10 -4.21
C THR A 130 24.88 13.59 -3.93
N THR A 131 24.18 13.13 -2.93
CA THR A 131 23.98 11.71 -2.62
C THR A 131 22.52 11.36 -2.86
N SER A 132 22.28 10.25 -3.53
CA SER A 132 20.94 9.74 -3.79
C SER A 132 20.73 8.40 -3.09
N SER A 133 19.52 8.19 -2.56
CA SER A 133 19.08 6.89 -2.11
C SER A 133 17.71 6.56 -2.68
N ARG A 134 17.46 5.28 -2.84
CA ARG A 134 16.17 4.71 -3.23
C ARG A 134 15.86 3.54 -2.32
N VAL A 135 14.63 3.45 -1.84
CA VAL A 135 14.16 2.30 -1.08
C VAL A 135 12.94 1.74 -1.79
N THR A 136 13.05 0.51 -2.25
CA THR A 136 11.90 -0.25 -2.76
C THR A 136 11.27 -1.00 -1.61
N ILE A 137 9.94 -0.92 -1.48
CA ILE A 137 9.20 -1.50 -0.37
C ILE A 137 8.12 -2.42 -0.92
N VAL A 138 7.99 -3.60 -0.34
CA VAL A 138 6.89 -4.53 -0.57
C VAL A 138 6.25 -4.84 0.76
N GLY A 139 4.96 -4.57 0.89
CA GLY A 139 4.15 -4.91 2.06
C GLY A 139 3.14 -5.99 1.71
N GLU A 140 3.09 -7.05 2.51
CA GLU A 140 2.16 -8.16 2.37
C GLU A 140 1.49 -8.47 3.70
N ARG A 141 0.16 -8.58 3.70
CA ARG A 141 -0.60 -9.02 4.87
C ARG A 141 -0.43 -10.52 5.06
N VAL A 142 -0.01 -10.93 6.23
CA VAL A 142 0.28 -12.33 6.54
C VAL A 142 -0.70 -12.94 7.55
N GLY A 143 -1.59 -12.14 8.11
CA GLY A 143 -2.61 -12.63 9.05
C GLY A 143 -3.22 -11.55 9.92
N GLU A 144 -3.83 -11.96 11.01
CA GLU A 144 -4.34 -11.06 12.05
C GLU A 144 -3.19 -10.60 12.96
N CYS A 145 -3.39 -9.45 13.63
CA CYS A 145 -2.44 -8.99 14.65
C CYS A 145 -2.37 -9.94 15.82
N PRO A 146 -1.19 -10.21 16.40
CA PRO A 146 -1.03 -11.04 17.61
C PRO A 146 -1.69 -10.43 18.84
#